data_5196da17a042755a92b292a0c36b98c2
#
_entry.id   5196da17a042755a92b292a0c36b98c2
#
_cell.length_a   1.000
_cell.length_b   1.000
_cell.length_c   1.000
_cell.angle_alpha   90.00
_cell.angle_beta   90.00
_cell.angle_gamma   90.00
#
_symmetry.space_group_name_H-M   'P 1'
#
loop_
_entity.id
_entity.type
_entity.pdbx_description
1 polymer ?
#
loop_
_entity_poly.entity_id
_entity_poly.type
_entity_poly.pdbx_seq_one_letter_code
_entity_poly.pdbx_strand_id
1 'polypeptide(L)'
;MAEITREDLERRVKRRENLKDMDLSGLNLDDLAMEGAIFRKCKLTGTTFNHARMAFARFENCLMNDCEMQRSNLQEASIRECDLSNSDLGDSEMTEINMSKSVLSKTNLSGCFLNHSVFIGSDLQLCNFSQSTLNGSFLNGAKLMVCDFTAVNAENLTAQDVDFTGSMFEGAHLNSSRMQKSRFNFCNLSVASFKECDLSESQIAFSKLDYVNFSSATLNSALLIKVSGIKADLSGALLNGAKMQRVELTQSKFDNAEMHGVEDDEAVFDESSFEGTAR
;
A
#
# COMPACT_ATOMS: atom_id res chain seq x y z
N MET A 1 -8.73 -15.65 -28.39
CA MET A 1 -9.59 -16.76 -27.87
C MET A 1 -8.66 -17.81 -27.31
N ALA A 2 -9.00 -18.37 -26.15
CA ALA A 2 -8.17 -19.40 -25.52
C ALA A 2 -7.90 -20.58 -26.46
N GLU A 3 -6.69 -21.11 -26.41
CA GLU A 3 -6.26 -22.27 -27.26
C GLU A 3 -6.75 -23.59 -26.68
N ILE A 4 -7.20 -23.63 -25.43
CA ILE A 4 -7.67 -24.83 -24.73
C ILE A 4 -8.94 -24.52 -23.94
N THR A 5 -9.67 -25.59 -23.59
CA THR A 5 -10.86 -25.48 -22.75
C THR A 5 -10.51 -25.47 -21.25
N ARG A 6 -11.48 -25.08 -20.40
CA ARG A 6 -11.37 -25.19 -18.93
C ARG A 6 -11.03 -26.62 -18.49
N GLU A 7 -11.70 -27.63 -19.07
CA GLU A 7 -11.49 -29.04 -18.74
C GLU A 7 -10.08 -29.52 -19.12
N ASP A 8 -9.53 -29.02 -20.23
CA ASP A 8 -8.15 -29.32 -20.64
C ASP A 8 -7.16 -28.72 -19.65
N LEU A 9 -7.36 -27.48 -19.24
CA LEU A 9 -6.53 -26.81 -18.25
C LEU A 9 -6.61 -27.56 -16.91
N GLU A 10 -7.80 -27.90 -16.43
CA GLU A 10 -7.99 -28.62 -15.19
C GLU A 10 -7.25 -29.96 -15.16
N ARG A 11 -7.27 -30.71 -16.28
CA ARG A 11 -6.51 -31.96 -16.42
C ARG A 11 -5.01 -31.73 -16.32
N ARG A 12 -4.49 -30.67 -16.95
CA ARG A 12 -3.05 -30.32 -16.91
C ARG A 12 -2.63 -29.90 -15.51
N VAL A 13 -3.43 -29.10 -14.82
CA VAL A 13 -3.17 -28.69 -13.43
C VAL A 13 -3.15 -29.91 -12.50
N LYS A 14 -4.11 -30.81 -12.59
CA LYS A 14 -4.14 -32.08 -11.82
C LYS A 14 -2.90 -32.94 -12.05
N ARG A 15 -2.33 -32.91 -13.26
CA ARG A 15 -1.07 -33.62 -13.61
C ARG A 15 0.18 -32.84 -13.21
N ARG A 16 0.03 -31.64 -12.61
CA ARG A 16 1.13 -30.72 -12.27
C ARG A 16 2.01 -30.37 -13.47
N GLU A 17 1.40 -30.25 -14.65
CA GLU A 17 2.09 -29.81 -15.85
C GLU A 17 2.52 -28.34 -15.70
N ASN A 18 3.68 -28.00 -16.24
CA ASN A 18 4.13 -26.62 -16.34
C ASN A 18 3.42 -25.95 -17.51
N LEU A 19 2.54 -24.99 -17.22
CA LEU A 19 1.77 -24.27 -18.22
C LEU A 19 2.61 -23.12 -18.79
N LYS A 20 3.03 -23.24 -20.01
CA LYS A 20 3.97 -22.29 -20.61
C LYS A 20 3.53 -21.85 -21.99
N ASP A 21 3.71 -20.55 -22.29
CA ASP A 21 3.45 -19.91 -23.58
C ASP A 21 2.00 -20.15 -24.11
N MET A 22 1.02 -20.30 -23.21
CA MET A 22 -0.38 -20.63 -23.55
C MET A 22 -1.24 -19.37 -23.61
N ASP A 23 -2.20 -19.34 -24.54
CA ASP A 23 -3.28 -18.36 -24.56
C ASP A 23 -4.52 -18.93 -23.84
N LEU A 24 -4.80 -18.40 -22.66
CA LEU A 24 -5.91 -18.76 -21.77
C LEU A 24 -6.90 -17.58 -21.60
N SER A 25 -6.77 -16.57 -22.46
CA SER A 25 -7.53 -15.34 -22.36
C SER A 25 -9.04 -15.56 -22.41
N GLY A 26 -9.77 -14.93 -21.48
CA GLY A 26 -11.24 -14.98 -21.41
C GLY A 26 -11.81 -16.32 -20.94
N LEU A 27 -11.00 -17.24 -20.42
CA LEU A 27 -11.52 -18.46 -19.81
C LEU A 27 -12.22 -18.15 -18.48
N ASN A 28 -13.29 -18.87 -18.22
CA ASN A 28 -13.88 -18.91 -16.88
C ASN A 28 -13.21 -20.03 -16.07
N LEU A 29 -12.41 -19.65 -15.07
CA LEU A 29 -11.70 -20.54 -14.14
C LEU A 29 -12.18 -20.36 -12.70
N ASP A 30 -13.40 -19.83 -12.52
CA ASP A 30 -14.00 -19.62 -11.20
C ASP A 30 -14.09 -20.96 -10.45
N ASP A 31 -13.90 -20.92 -9.13
CA ASP A 31 -13.92 -22.06 -8.22
C ASP A 31 -12.87 -23.15 -8.50
N LEU A 32 -11.99 -22.96 -9.48
CA LEU A 32 -11.02 -24.00 -9.89
C LEU A 32 -9.92 -24.20 -8.83
N ALA A 33 -9.61 -25.46 -8.56
CA ALA A 33 -8.48 -25.85 -7.71
C ALA A 33 -7.18 -25.83 -8.52
N MET A 34 -6.29 -24.88 -8.21
CA MET A 34 -5.02 -24.67 -8.92
C MET A 34 -3.87 -24.47 -7.95
N GLU A 35 -3.94 -25.05 -6.76
CA GLU A 35 -2.92 -24.90 -5.74
C GLU A 35 -1.56 -25.37 -6.26
N GLY A 36 -0.55 -24.50 -6.15
CA GLY A 36 0.80 -24.78 -6.64
C GLY A 36 0.95 -24.86 -8.15
N ALA A 37 -0.08 -24.52 -8.94
CA ALA A 37 0.03 -24.49 -10.41
C ALA A 37 1.09 -23.49 -10.88
N ILE A 38 1.74 -23.78 -12.01
CA ILE A 38 2.83 -22.93 -12.54
C ILE A 38 2.48 -22.46 -13.94
N PHE A 39 2.33 -21.14 -14.08
CA PHE A 39 2.06 -20.44 -15.33
C PHE A 39 3.28 -19.60 -15.71
N ARG A 40 3.81 -19.77 -16.89
CA ARG A 40 4.94 -19.01 -17.41
C ARG A 40 4.66 -18.44 -18.78
N LYS A 41 4.81 -17.13 -18.92
CA LYS A 41 4.59 -16.42 -20.19
C LYS A 41 3.22 -16.70 -20.82
N CYS A 42 2.21 -16.96 -19.98
CA CYS A 42 0.85 -17.20 -20.43
C CYS A 42 0.10 -15.88 -20.63
N LYS A 43 -0.85 -15.90 -21.56
CA LYS A 43 -1.85 -14.83 -21.71
C LYS A 43 -3.11 -15.26 -20.98
N LEU A 44 -3.52 -14.45 -20.03
CA LEU A 44 -4.67 -14.66 -19.15
C LEU A 44 -5.60 -13.44 -19.14
N THR A 45 -5.43 -12.54 -20.13
CA THR A 45 -6.22 -11.30 -20.20
C THR A 45 -7.71 -11.58 -20.16
N GLY A 46 -8.45 -10.92 -19.24
CA GLY A 46 -9.90 -11.08 -19.08
C GLY A 46 -10.33 -12.47 -18.62
N THR A 47 -9.44 -13.25 -18.02
CA THR A 47 -9.76 -14.55 -17.41
C THR A 47 -10.40 -14.32 -16.04
N THR A 48 -11.43 -15.12 -15.70
CA THR A 48 -12.03 -15.07 -14.37
C THR A 48 -11.52 -16.22 -13.50
N PHE A 49 -11.23 -15.89 -12.23
CA PHE A 49 -10.70 -16.79 -11.20
C PHE A 49 -11.45 -16.58 -9.86
N ASN A 50 -12.67 -16.07 -9.91
CA ASN A 50 -13.42 -15.79 -8.70
C ASN A 50 -13.55 -17.06 -7.84
N HIS A 51 -13.30 -16.92 -6.53
CA HIS A 51 -13.30 -18.05 -5.58
C HIS A 51 -12.31 -19.18 -5.91
N ALA A 52 -11.39 -19.00 -6.87
CA ALA A 52 -10.41 -20.03 -7.24
C ALA A 52 -9.40 -20.26 -6.10
N ARG A 53 -8.96 -21.51 -5.93
CA ARG A 53 -7.94 -21.88 -4.97
C ARG A 53 -6.59 -21.91 -5.65
N MET A 54 -5.78 -20.91 -5.43
CA MET A 54 -4.48 -20.69 -6.07
C MET A 54 -3.34 -20.53 -5.05
N ALA A 55 -3.52 -21.06 -3.82
CA ALA A 55 -2.45 -21.01 -2.82
C ALA A 55 -1.18 -21.64 -3.38
N PHE A 56 -0.01 -21.01 -3.13
CA PHE A 56 1.31 -21.42 -3.63
C PHE A 56 1.45 -21.41 -5.16
N ALA A 57 0.47 -20.93 -5.91
CA ALA A 57 0.55 -20.85 -7.38
C ALA A 57 1.66 -19.87 -7.80
N ARG A 58 2.23 -20.11 -8.98
CA ARG A 58 3.29 -19.27 -9.54
C ARG A 58 2.91 -18.78 -10.93
N PHE A 59 2.90 -17.45 -11.07
CA PHE A 59 2.72 -16.77 -12.34
C PHE A 59 4.00 -15.96 -12.61
N GLU A 60 4.67 -16.26 -13.71
CA GLU A 60 5.93 -15.62 -14.10
C GLU A 60 5.80 -15.05 -15.51
N ASN A 61 6.02 -13.74 -15.69
CA ASN A 61 5.94 -13.05 -16.97
C ASN A 61 4.60 -13.27 -17.71
N CYS A 62 3.48 -13.29 -16.98
CA CYS A 62 2.14 -13.50 -17.53
C CYS A 62 1.42 -12.17 -17.79
N LEU A 63 0.55 -12.15 -18.81
CA LEU A 63 -0.39 -11.07 -19.06
C LEU A 63 -1.72 -11.42 -18.39
N MET A 64 -2.05 -10.74 -17.31
CA MET A 64 -3.20 -11.01 -16.44
C MET A 64 -4.07 -9.74 -16.26
N ASN A 65 -3.97 -8.81 -17.21
CA ASN A 65 -4.76 -7.59 -17.17
C ASN A 65 -6.26 -7.88 -17.37
N ASP A 66 -7.09 -7.04 -16.76
CA ASP A 66 -8.56 -7.15 -16.81
C ASP A 66 -9.10 -8.49 -16.24
N CYS A 67 -8.36 -9.16 -15.35
CA CYS A 67 -8.81 -10.39 -14.70
C CYS A 67 -9.76 -10.11 -13.55
N GLU A 68 -10.68 -11.04 -13.29
CA GLU A 68 -11.53 -11.07 -12.11
C GLU A 68 -11.06 -12.20 -11.18
N MET A 69 -10.60 -11.86 -9.96
CA MET A 69 -10.04 -12.81 -8.98
C MET A 69 -10.62 -12.59 -7.59
N GLN A 70 -11.84 -12.06 -7.51
CA GLN A 70 -12.48 -11.74 -6.24
C GLN A 70 -12.63 -12.98 -5.35
N ARG A 71 -12.37 -12.78 -4.04
CA ARG A 71 -12.50 -13.84 -3.02
C ARG A 71 -11.72 -15.10 -3.33
N SER A 72 -10.65 -14.98 -4.11
CA SER A 72 -9.75 -16.09 -4.40
C SER A 72 -8.76 -16.34 -3.25
N ASN A 73 -8.25 -17.55 -3.15
CA ASN A 73 -7.16 -17.87 -2.24
C ASN A 73 -5.83 -17.88 -2.99
N LEU A 74 -5.02 -16.86 -2.76
CA LEU A 74 -3.68 -16.64 -3.31
C LEU A 74 -2.60 -16.67 -2.21
N GLN A 75 -2.89 -17.28 -1.06
CA GLN A 75 -1.93 -17.36 0.05
C GLN A 75 -0.60 -17.94 -0.43
N GLU A 76 0.52 -17.26 -0.09
CA GLU A 76 1.88 -17.64 -0.47
C GLU A 76 2.09 -17.81 -2.00
N ALA A 77 1.18 -17.29 -2.82
CA ALA A 77 1.35 -17.29 -4.26
C ALA A 77 2.49 -16.34 -4.69
N SER A 78 3.05 -16.59 -5.86
CA SER A 78 4.05 -15.73 -6.48
C SER A 78 3.58 -15.26 -7.84
N ILE A 79 3.28 -13.97 -7.98
CA ILE A 79 2.86 -13.32 -9.24
C ILE A 79 3.91 -12.26 -9.57
N ARG A 80 4.95 -12.66 -10.30
CA ARG A 80 6.13 -11.82 -10.52
C ARG A 80 6.30 -11.45 -11.98
N GLU A 81 6.70 -10.18 -12.21
CA GLU A 81 6.92 -9.68 -13.57
C GLU A 81 5.69 -9.87 -14.48
N CYS A 82 4.49 -9.79 -13.86
CA CYS A 82 3.20 -9.95 -14.52
C CYS A 82 2.51 -8.60 -14.69
N ASP A 83 1.59 -8.55 -15.64
CA ASP A 83 0.69 -7.39 -15.80
C ASP A 83 -0.72 -7.77 -15.31
N LEU A 84 -1.15 -7.16 -14.20
CA LEU A 84 -2.48 -7.31 -13.61
C LEU A 84 -3.28 -5.99 -13.70
N SER A 85 -2.89 -5.08 -14.57
CA SER A 85 -3.55 -3.78 -14.69
C SER A 85 -5.07 -3.93 -14.87
N ASN A 86 -5.84 -3.06 -14.22
CA ASN A 86 -7.32 -3.04 -14.22
C ASN A 86 -8.00 -4.32 -13.69
N SER A 87 -7.29 -5.20 -12.98
CA SER A 87 -7.87 -6.44 -12.46
C SER A 87 -8.58 -6.21 -11.13
N ASP A 88 -9.51 -7.09 -10.80
CA ASP A 88 -10.24 -7.07 -9.54
C ASP A 88 -9.87 -8.29 -8.69
N LEU A 89 -9.20 -8.03 -7.55
CA LEU A 89 -8.79 -9.03 -6.56
C LEU A 89 -9.53 -8.84 -5.23
N GLY A 90 -10.55 -8.02 -5.17
CA GLY A 90 -11.22 -7.63 -3.93
C GLY A 90 -11.59 -8.82 -3.03
N ASP A 91 -11.49 -8.62 -1.72
CA ASP A 91 -11.79 -9.60 -0.66
C ASP A 91 -10.97 -10.91 -0.73
N SER A 92 -9.81 -10.93 -1.40
CA SER A 92 -9.01 -12.15 -1.58
C SER A 92 -8.03 -12.41 -0.44
N GLU A 93 -7.75 -13.69 -0.19
CA GLU A 93 -6.73 -14.16 0.74
C GLU A 93 -5.37 -14.16 0.06
N MET A 94 -4.49 -13.22 0.42
CA MET A 94 -3.22 -12.97 -0.26
C MET A 94 -2.05 -12.84 0.73
N THR A 95 -2.19 -13.40 1.93
CA THR A 95 -1.12 -13.38 2.95
C THR A 95 0.17 -13.97 2.37
N GLU A 96 1.30 -13.29 2.58
CA GLU A 96 2.63 -13.66 2.10
C GLU A 96 2.77 -13.74 0.57
N ILE A 97 1.86 -13.13 -0.19
CA ILE A 97 1.98 -13.09 -1.66
C ILE A 97 3.21 -12.29 -2.10
N ASN A 98 3.87 -12.74 -3.16
CA ASN A 98 4.95 -12.01 -3.80
C ASN A 98 4.53 -11.50 -5.17
N MET A 99 4.33 -10.18 -5.30
CA MET A 99 3.95 -9.50 -6.54
C MET A 99 5.05 -8.56 -7.04
N SER A 100 6.31 -8.83 -6.68
CA SER A 100 7.44 -7.96 -7.02
C SER A 100 7.60 -7.75 -8.52
N LYS A 101 7.91 -6.51 -8.91
CA LYS A 101 8.16 -6.08 -10.31
C LYS A 101 6.97 -6.28 -11.23
N SER A 102 5.76 -6.40 -10.70
CA SER A 102 4.53 -6.52 -11.48
C SER A 102 3.87 -5.17 -11.70
N VAL A 103 3.06 -5.08 -12.72
CA VAL A 103 2.22 -3.91 -13.02
C VAL A 103 0.82 -4.19 -12.51
N LEU A 104 0.35 -3.39 -11.55
CA LEU A 104 -0.97 -3.50 -10.93
C LEU A 104 -1.77 -2.20 -11.07
N SER A 105 -1.40 -1.32 -11.99
CA SER A 105 -2.05 -0.02 -12.11
C SER A 105 -3.57 -0.16 -12.22
N LYS A 106 -4.32 0.59 -11.38
CA LYS A 106 -5.79 0.55 -11.30
C LYS A 106 -6.39 -0.79 -10.83
N THR A 107 -5.61 -1.63 -10.20
CA THR A 107 -6.10 -2.88 -9.63
C THR A 107 -6.91 -2.62 -8.37
N ASN A 108 -8.03 -3.33 -8.23
CA ASN A 108 -8.80 -3.35 -6.98
C ASN A 108 -8.21 -4.41 -6.04
N LEU A 109 -7.73 -3.96 -4.88
CA LEU A 109 -7.19 -4.77 -3.78
C LEU A 109 -7.94 -4.49 -2.47
N SER A 110 -9.16 -3.91 -2.57
CA SER A 110 -9.95 -3.58 -1.38
C SER A 110 -10.37 -4.81 -0.60
N GLY A 111 -10.36 -4.71 0.73
CA GLY A 111 -10.73 -5.82 1.61
C GLY A 111 -9.78 -7.02 1.59
N CYS A 112 -8.67 -6.97 0.86
CA CYS A 112 -7.72 -8.08 0.74
C CYS A 112 -6.91 -8.30 2.02
N PHE A 113 -6.57 -9.55 2.31
CA PHE A 113 -5.65 -9.94 3.37
C PHE A 113 -4.23 -10.06 2.79
N LEU A 114 -3.42 -9.00 2.93
CA LEU A 114 -2.09 -8.84 2.32
C LEU A 114 -0.95 -8.82 3.35
N ASN A 115 -1.15 -9.37 4.54
CA ASN A 115 -0.11 -9.34 5.56
C ASN A 115 1.17 -10.03 5.07
N HIS A 116 2.33 -9.44 5.38
CA HIS A 116 3.66 -9.93 5.00
C HIS A 116 3.89 -10.05 3.48
N SER A 117 3.11 -9.36 2.68
CA SER A 117 3.21 -9.37 1.22
C SER A 117 4.38 -8.55 0.69
N VAL A 118 4.85 -8.87 -0.52
CA VAL A 118 6.00 -8.23 -1.14
C VAL A 118 5.61 -7.61 -2.48
N PHE A 119 5.69 -6.25 -2.56
CA PHE A 119 5.41 -5.46 -3.75
C PHE A 119 6.64 -4.67 -4.24
N ILE A 120 7.84 -5.13 -3.90
CA ILE A 120 9.08 -4.41 -4.20
C ILE A 120 9.22 -4.13 -5.71
N GLY A 121 9.35 -2.85 -6.06
CA GLY A 121 9.55 -2.39 -7.44
C GLY A 121 8.33 -2.55 -8.36
N SER A 122 7.13 -2.72 -7.79
CA SER A 122 5.89 -2.86 -8.56
C SER A 122 5.27 -1.50 -8.90
N ASP A 123 4.49 -1.45 -9.97
CA ASP A 123 3.68 -0.28 -10.32
C ASP A 123 2.26 -0.48 -9.80
N LEU A 124 1.90 0.24 -8.74
CA LEU A 124 0.63 0.17 -8.03
C LEU A 124 -0.17 1.48 -8.15
N GLN A 125 0.15 2.32 -9.12
CA GLN A 125 -0.55 3.61 -9.26
C GLN A 125 -2.05 3.42 -9.45
N LEU A 126 -2.84 4.28 -8.80
CA LEU A 126 -4.31 4.25 -8.88
C LEU A 126 -4.95 2.97 -8.30
N CYS A 127 -4.23 2.18 -7.50
CA CYS A 127 -4.80 1.01 -6.83
C CYS A 127 -5.73 1.40 -5.70
N ASN A 128 -6.71 0.54 -5.47
CA ASN A 128 -7.58 0.61 -4.30
C ASN A 128 -7.16 -0.45 -3.26
N PHE A 129 -6.60 -0.01 -2.13
CA PHE A 129 -6.27 -0.83 -0.96
C PHE A 129 -7.24 -0.62 0.21
N SER A 130 -8.36 0.09 0.01
CA SER A 130 -9.25 0.43 1.11
C SER A 130 -9.68 -0.81 1.90
N GLN A 131 -9.70 -0.68 3.24
CA GLN A 131 -10.10 -1.74 4.16
C GLN A 131 -9.26 -3.03 4.09
N SER A 132 -8.13 -3.04 3.38
CA SER A 132 -7.22 -4.19 3.32
C SER A 132 -6.28 -4.25 4.54
N THR A 133 -5.63 -5.40 4.72
CA THR A 133 -4.57 -5.56 5.72
C THR A 133 -3.21 -5.74 5.04
N LEU A 134 -2.20 -4.94 5.44
CA LEU A 134 -0.84 -4.91 4.87
C LEU A 134 0.23 -5.02 5.98
N ASN A 135 -0.13 -5.58 7.14
CA ASN A 135 0.78 -5.62 8.28
C ASN A 135 2.09 -6.35 7.93
N GLY A 136 3.22 -5.72 8.24
CA GLY A 136 4.55 -6.27 7.99
C GLY A 136 4.93 -6.41 6.51
N SER A 137 4.21 -5.78 5.59
CA SER A 137 4.46 -5.88 4.14
C SER A 137 5.59 -4.96 3.67
N PHE A 138 6.09 -5.21 2.44
CA PHE A 138 7.22 -4.53 1.84
C PHE A 138 6.83 -3.84 0.53
N LEU A 139 6.93 -2.49 0.50
CA LEU A 139 6.58 -1.64 -0.65
C LEU A 139 7.76 -0.85 -1.22
N ASN A 140 9.00 -1.12 -0.80
CA ASN A 140 10.17 -0.33 -1.21
C ASN A 140 10.30 -0.26 -2.74
N GLY A 141 10.49 0.95 -3.27
CA GLY A 141 10.61 1.18 -4.71
C GLY A 141 9.33 0.93 -5.52
N ALA A 142 8.19 0.70 -4.86
CA ALA A 142 6.90 0.65 -5.54
C ALA A 142 6.44 2.07 -5.92
N LYS A 143 5.64 2.17 -6.98
CA LYS A 143 4.98 3.42 -7.37
C LYS A 143 3.55 3.40 -6.83
N LEU A 144 3.20 4.33 -5.95
CA LEU A 144 1.95 4.33 -5.17
C LEU A 144 1.19 5.66 -5.24
N MET A 145 1.37 6.39 -6.34
CA MET A 145 0.65 7.66 -6.53
C MET A 145 -0.85 7.44 -6.73
N VAL A 146 -1.65 8.31 -6.11
CA VAL A 146 -3.12 8.38 -6.28
C VAL A 146 -3.82 7.07 -5.89
N CYS A 147 -3.32 6.39 -4.85
CA CYS A 147 -3.93 5.18 -4.30
C CYS A 147 -4.94 5.50 -3.20
N ASP A 148 -5.88 4.58 -3.01
CA ASP A 148 -6.80 4.62 -1.89
C ASP A 148 -6.35 3.65 -0.79
N PHE A 149 -5.89 4.20 0.36
CA PHE A 149 -5.55 3.49 1.58
C PHE A 149 -6.53 3.77 2.72
N THR A 150 -7.76 4.20 2.39
CA THR A 150 -8.78 4.50 3.39
C THR A 150 -9.05 3.28 4.29
N ALA A 151 -8.97 3.50 5.60
CA ALA A 151 -9.18 2.47 6.61
C ALA A 151 -8.30 1.20 6.46
N VAL A 152 -7.15 1.31 5.80
CA VAL A 152 -6.17 0.22 5.70
C VAL A 152 -5.56 -0.08 7.08
N ASN A 153 -5.27 -1.35 7.35
CA ASN A 153 -4.43 -1.74 8.47
C ASN A 153 -3.06 -2.18 7.94
N ALA A 154 -2.03 -1.35 8.17
CA ALA A 154 -0.69 -1.51 7.62
C ALA A 154 0.39 -1.27 8.68
N GLU A 155 0.22 -1.87 9.86
CA GLU A 155 1.22 -1.76 10.93
C GLU A 155 2.53 -2.45 10.54
N ASN A 156 3.67 -1.90 11.01
CA ASN A 156 5.01 -2.41 10.70
C ASN A 156 5.32 -2.49 9.20
N LEU A 157 4.66 -1.67 8.37
CA LEU A 157 4.90 -1.57 6.93
C LEU A 157 6.33 -1.07 6.66
N THR A 158 6.96 -1.57 5.61
CA THR A 158 8.24 -1.05 5.12
C THR A 158 8.02 -0.42 3.73
N ALA A 159 8.08 0.92 3.69
CA ALA A 159 7.78 1.73 2.50
C ALA A 159 8.74 2.92 2.39
N GLN A 160 10.05 2.64 2.42
CA GLN A 160 11.09 3.66 2.36
C GLN A 160 11.24 4.20 0.94
N ASP A 161 11.43 5.53 0.82
CA ASP A 161 11.62 6.24 -0.46
C ASP A 161 10.47 6.01 -1.46
N VAL A 162 9.23 5.96 -0.94
CA VAL A 162 8.02 5.71 -1.72
C VAL A 162 7.27 7.01 -1.97
N ASP A 163 6.72 7.16 -3.16
CA ASP A 163 5.87 8.29 -3.55
C ASP A 163 4.38 7.94 -3.41
N PHE A 164 3.73 8.51 -2.37
CA PHE A 164 2.29 8.40 -2.10
C PHE A 164 1.51 9.63 -2.57
N THR A 165 2.10 10.49 -3.40
CA THR A 165 1.48 11.75 -3.80
C THR A 165 0.05 11.54 -4.30
N GLY A 166 -0.89 12.33 -3.77
CA GLY A 166 -2.30 12.31 -4.13
C GLY A 166 -3.11 11.16 -3.53
N SER A 167 -2.53 10.36 -2.63
CA SER A 167 -3.22 9.21 -2.05
C SER A 167 -4.09 9.57 -0.85
N MET A 168 -5.11 8.75 -0.59
CA MET A 168 -6.03 8.87 0.55
C MET A 168 -5.62 7.91 1.65
N PHE A 169 -5.48 8.42 2.88
CA PHE A 169 -5.16 7.63 4.08
C PHE A 169 -6.15 7.86 5.21
N GLU A 170 -7.36 8.33 4.90
CA GLU A 170 -8.35 8.61 5.92
C GLU A 170 -8.63 7.37 6.79
N GLY A 171 -8.41 7.49 8.10
CA GLY A 171 -8.59 6.38 9.04
C GLY A 171 -7.60 5.22 8.89
N ALA A 172 -6.50 5.38 8.16
CA ALA A 172 -5.47 4.34 8.01
C ALA A 172 -4.67 4.12 9.30
N HIS A 173 -4.29 2.87 9.58
CA HIS A 173 -3.43 2.47 10.70
C HIS A 173 -2.06 2.03 10.18
N LEU A 174 -1.03 2.87 10.38
CA LEU A 174 0.33 2.65 9.88
C LEU A 174 1.38 2.56 11.01
N ASN A 175 0.94 2.30 12.25
CA ASN A 175 1.79 2.37 13.43
C ASN A 175 3.09 1.56 13.27
N SER A 176 4.19 2.08 13.84
CA SER A 176 5.50 1.45 13.86
C SER A 176 6.09 1.14 12.46
N SER A 177 5.61 1.82 11.41
CA SER A 177 6.07 1.63 10.03
C SER A 177 7.34 2.40 9.72
N ARG A 178 8.11 1.92 8.74
CA ARG A 178 9.33 2.55 8.23
C ARG A 178 9.05 3.21 6.90
N MET A 179 8.99 4.54 6.89
CA MET A 179 8.57 5.34 5.74
C MET A 179 9.52 6.52 5.48
N GLN A 180 10.79 6.34 5.82
CA GLN A 180 11.80 7.39 5.64
C GLN A 180 11.88 7.83 4.18
N LYS A 181 12.10 9.14 3.94
CA LYS A 181 12.25 9.75 2.61
C LYS A 181 11.03 9.63 1.70
N SER A 182 9.91 9.17 2.23
CA SER A 182 8.67 9.04 1.45
C SER A 182 7.96 10.38 1.25
N ARG A 183 7.17 10.48 0.18
CA ARG A 183 6.42 11.69 -0.15
C ARG A 183 4.92 11.47 0.05
N PHE A 184 4.32 12.37 0.83
CA PHE A 184 2.88 12.44 1.12
C PHE A 184 2.31 13.79 0.69
N ASN A 185 2.60 14.20 -0.55
CA ASN A 185 2.11 15.47 -1.06
C ASN A 185 0.67 15.35 -1.54
N PHE A 186 -0.16 16.36 -1.27
CA PHE A 186 -1.57 16.38 -1.66
C PHE A 186 -2.38 15.19 -1.14
N CYS A 187 -1.99 14.63 0.03
CA CYS A 187 -2.67 13.50 0.65
C CYS A 187 -3.75 13.96 1.63
N ASN A 188 -4.80 13.14 1.78
CA ASN A 188 -5.68 13.21 2.93
C ASN A 188 -5.22 12.21 3.99
N LEU A 189 -4.60 12.72 5.07
CA LEU A 189 -4.12 11.91 6.21
C LEU A 189 -5.05 12.04 7.43
N SER A 190 -6.27 12.58 7.24
CA SER A 190 -7.19 12.82 8.35
C SER A 190 -7.51 11.54 9.11
N VAL A 191 -7.51 11.62 10.44
CA VAL A 191 -7.79 10.48 11.34
C VAL A 191 -6.81 9.31 11.20
N ALA A 192 -5.78 9.41 10.34
CA ALA A 192 -4.78 8.34 10.20
C ALA A 192 -3.86 8.26 11.42
N SER A 193 -3.35 7.06 11.70
CA SER A 193 -2.39 6.83 12.77
C SER A 193 -1.02 6.42 12.21
N PHE A 194 -0.03 7.27 12.49
CA PHE A 194 1.40 7.07 12.22
C PHE A 194 2.20 7.00 13.52
N LYS A 195 1.56 6.52 14.59
CA LYS A 195 2.19 6.40 15.89
C LYS A 195 3.47 5.56 15.78
N GLU A 196 4.57 6.06 16.37
CA GLU A 196 5.86 5.37 16.39
C GLU A 196 6.47 5.12 14.98
N CYS A 197 5.94 5.75 13.93
CA CYS A 197 6.51 5.63 12.58
C CYS A 197 7.85 6.33 12.45
N ASP A 198 8.72 5.81 11.61
CA ASP A 198 9.88 6.56 11.14
C ASP A 198 9.58 7.21 9.79
N LEU A 199 9.39 8.53 9.83
CA LEU A 199 9.12 9.45 8.74
C LEU A 199 10.29 10.43 8.53
N SER A 200 11.49 10.07 8.98
CA SER A 200 12.66 10.93 8.83
C SER A 200 12.89 11.31 7.37
N GLU A 201 13.24 12.56 7.12
CA GLU A 201 13.49 13.10 5.78
C GLU A 201 12.28 13.00 4.81
N SER A 202 11.09 12.67 5.31
CA SER A 202 9.88 12.59 4.49
C SER A 202 9.37 13.99 4.09
N GLN A 203 8.57 14.04 3.05
CA GLN A 203 7.90 15.27 2.62
C GLN A 203 6.39 15.12 2.76
N ILE A 204 5.79 16.02 3.55
CA ILE A 204 4.33 16.12 3.74
C ILE A 204 3.94 17.53 3.30
N ALA A 205 3.47 17.70 2.08
CA ALA A 205 3.17 19.03 1.56
C ALA A 205 1.76 19.12 0.99
N PHE A 206 1.08 20.26 1.22
CA PHE A 206 -0.28 20.50 0.72
C PHE A 206 -1.28 19.41 1.16
N SER A 207 -1.09 18.84 2.35
CA SER A 207 -1.85 17.69 2.85
C SER A 207 -2.69 18.04 4.05
N LYS A 208 -3.76 17.27 4.25
CA LYS A 208 -4.72 17.45 5.33
C LYS A 208 -4.39 16.50 6.48
N LEU A 209 -4.28 17.06 7.71
CA LEU A 209 -3.83 16.38 8.92
C LEU A 209 -4.86 16.44 10.07
N ASP A 210 -6.16 16.56 9.80
CA ASP A 210 -7.15 16.64 10.85
C ASP A 210 -7.14 15.37 11.72
N TYR A 211 -6.97 15.52 13.02
CA TYR A 211 -6.98 14.42 13.99
C TYR A 211 -5.92 13.33 13.70
N VAL A 212 -4.89 13.63 12.92
CA VAL A 212 -3.80 12.66 12.64
C VAL A 212 -3.03 12.37 13.94
N ASN A 213 -2.61 11.13 14.11
CA ASN A 213 -1.78 10.72 15.23
C ASN A 213 -0.33 10.46 14.77
N PHE A 214 0.59 11.37 15.12
CA PHE A 214 2.04 11.23 14.97
C PHE A 214 2.74 11.04 16.33
N SER A 215 2.02 10.60 17.37
CA SER A 215 2.62 10.47 18.70
C SER A 215 3.83 9.53 18.67
N SER A 216 4.93 9.95 19.26
CA SER A 216 6.20 9.23 19.28
C SER A 216 6.78 8.92 17.87
N ALA A 217 6.29 9.54 16.81
CA ALA A 217 6.85 9.37 15.47
C ALA A 217 8.19 10.11 15.33
N THR A 218 9.06 9.59 14.48
CA THR A 218 10.31 10.25 14.10
C THR A 218 10.10 11.02 12.80
N LEU A 219 10.14 12.36 12.89
CA LEU A 219 9.98 13.32 11.80
C LEU A 219 11.25 14.19 11.63
N ASN A 220 12.42 13.67 12.04
CA ASN A 220 13.67 14.40 11.94
C ASN A 220 13.96 14.79 10.49
N SER A 221 14.28 16.07 10.28
CA SER A 221 14.53 16.65 8.95
C SER A 221 13.37 16.48 7.94
N ALA A 222 12.15 16.21 8.42
CA ALA A 222 10.98 16.14 7.56
C ALA A 222 10.57 17.53 7.06
N LEU A 223 9.95 17.57 5.88
CA LEU A 223 9.44 18.79 5.25
C LEU A 223 7.91 18.83 5.36
N LEU A 224 7.38 19.63 6.28
CA LEU A 224 5.96 19.91 6.42
C LEU A 224 5.68 21.28 5.80
N ILE A 225 5.13 21.31 4.60
CA ILE A 225 4.96 22.55 3.84
C ILE A 225 3.49 22.74 3.47
N LYS A 226 2.89 23.85 3.92
CA LYS A 226 1.48 24.18 3.64
C LYS A 226 0.54 23.00 3.98
N VAL A 227 0.78 22.38 5.11
CA VAL A 227 -0.16 21.40 5.66
C VAL A 227 -1.15 22.11 6.57
N SER A 228 -2.37 21.57 6.66
CA SER A 228 -3.40 22.08 7.54
C SER A 228 -4.03 20.94 8.31
N GLY A 229 -4.41 21.19 9.56
CA GLY A 229 -5.09 20.21 10.40
C GLY A 229 -5.49 20.79 11.76
N ILE A 230 -6.53 20.17 12.31
CA ILE A 230 -6.97 20.44 13.67
C ILE A 230 -6.74 19.22 14.54
N LYS A 231 -6.35 19.44 15.80
CA LYS A 231 -6.21 18.37 16.82
C LYS A 231 -5.27 17.23 16.39
N ALA A 232 -4.22 17.56 15.64
CA ALA A 232 -3.14 16.61 15.37
C ALA A 232 -2.39 16.30 16.68
N ASP A 233 -2.00 15.05 16.88
CA ASP A 233 -1.22 14.61 18.03
C ASP A 233 0.22 14.32 17.63
N LEU A 234 1.15 15.20 18.02
CA LEU A 234 2.59 15.04 17.84
C LEU A 234 3.30 14.87 19.21
N SER A 235 2.58 14.40 20.22
CA SER A 235 3.15 14.21 21.57
C SER A 235 4.32 13.23 21.54
N GLY A 236 5.46 13.64 22.10
CA GLY A 236 6.68 12.83 22.10
C GLY A 236 7.33 12.61 20.73
N ALA A 237 6.87 13.31 19.69
CA ALA A 237 7.48 13.19 18.35
C ALA A 237 8.88 13.80 18.30
N LEU A 238 9.76 13.23 17.48
CA LEU A 238 11.10 13.75 17.20
C LEU A 238 11.06 14.57 15.91
N LEU A 239 11.16 15.90 16.01
CA LEU A 239 11.04 16.86 14.92
C LEU A 239 12.37 17.61 14.67
N ASN A 240 13.51 17.11 15.18
CA ASN A 240 14.77 17.81 15.12
C ASN A 240 15.17 18.16 13.66
N GLY A 241 15.42 19.45 13.39
CA GLY A 241 15.75 19.94 12.06
C GLY A 241 14.60 19.88 11.03
N ALA A 242 13.37 19.64 11.46
CA ALA A 242 12.23 19.64 10.55
C ALA A 242 11.93 21.08 10.05
N LYS A 243 11.39 21.17 8.82
CA LYS A 243 10.92 22.44 8.25
C LYS A 243 9.40 22.47 8.23
N MET A 244 8.82 23.42 8.96
CA MET A 244 7.38 23.58 9.14
C MET A 244 6.93 24.90 8.53
N GLN A 245 6.97 25.01 7.20
CA GLN A 245 6.69 26.26 6.50
C GLN A 245 5.20 26.40 6.13
N ARG A 246 4.55 27.47 6.58
CA ARG A 246 3.13 27.71 6.35
C ARG A 246 2.25 26.56 6.83
N VAL A 247 2.60 26.02 7.97
CA VAL A 247 1.85 24.95 8.65
C VAL A 247 0.74 25.58 9.48
N GLU A 248 -0.48 25.05 9.39
CA GLU A 248 -1.61 25.45 10.20
C GLU A 248 -2.09 24.22 11.01
N LEU A 249 -1.56 24.05 12.23
CA LEU A 249 -1.94 22.98 13.16
C LEU A 249 -2.55 23.58 14.42
N THR A 250 -3.88 23.74 14.43
CA THR A 250 -4.60 24.35 15.55
C THR A 250 -5.13 23.30 16.52
N GLN A 251 -5.25 23.63 17.81
CA GLN A 251 -5.69 22.72 18.88
C GLN A 251 -4.89 21.39 18.92
N SER A 252 -3.65 21.43 18.46
CA SER A 252 -2.79 20.26 18.31
C SER A 252 -1.87 20.06 19.51
N LYS A 253 -1.29 18.88 19.67
CA LYS A 253 -0.44 18.54 20.79
C LYS A 253 1.00 18.32 20.33
N PHE A 254 1.92 19.01 20.98
CA PHE A 254 3.38 18.86 20.84
C PHE A 254 4.04 18.50 22.18
N ASP A 255 3.26 18.02 23.15
CA ASP A 255 3.74 17.78 24.51
C ASP A 255 4.88 16.75 24.50
N ASN A 256 5.98 17.09 25.19
CA ASN A 256 7.21 16.29 25.22
C ASN A 256 7.86 16.03 23.85
N ALA A 257 7.54 16.78 22.80
CA ALA A 257 8.20 16.66 21.50
C ALA A 257 9.63 17.24 21.57
N GLU A 258 10.52 16.73 20.73
CA GLU A 258 11.85 17.29 20.50
C GLU A 258 11.84 18.10 19.19
N MET A 259 12.10 19.42 19.28
CA MET A 259 11.98 20.38 18.18
C MET A 259 13.26 21.21 17.99
N HIS A 260 14.44 20.66 18.29
CA HIS A 260 15.71 21.38 18.14
C HIS A 260 15.98 21.74 16.67
N GLY A 261 16.19 23.03 16.42
CA GLY A 261 16.50 23.51 15.05
C GLY A 261 15.35 23.37 14.07
N VAL A 262 14.11 23.34 14.53
CA VAL A 262 12.92 23.42 13.66
C VAL A 262 12.86 24.81 13.03
N GLU A 263 12.62 24.85 11.70
CA GLU A 263 12.32 26.07 10.95
C GLU A 263 10.80 26.16 10.81
N ASP A 264 10.14 27.08 11.53
CA ASP A 264 8.66 27.22 11.60
C ASP A 264 8.14 28.50 10.95
N ASP A 265 8.71 28.89 9.83
CA ASP A 265 8.37 30.11 9.11
C ASP A 265 6.88 30.16 8.71
N GLU A 266 6.18 31.21 9.09
CA GLU A 266 4.74 31.42 8.85
C GLU A 266 3.86 30.26 9.38
N ALA A 267 4.31 29.51 10.42
CA ALA A 267 3.51 28.47 11.04
C ALA A 267 2.52 29.01 12.07
N VAL A 268 1.33 28.42 12.14
CA VAL A 268 0.25 28.78 13.08
C VAL A 268 -0.09 27.57 13.93
N PHE A 269 -0.01 27.73 15.26
CA PHE A 269 -0.26 26.70 16.27
C PHE A 269 -1.29 27.15 17.31
N ASP A 270 -2.34 27.86 16.89
CA ASP A 270 -3.34 28.41 17.80
C ASP A 270 -3.98 27.33 18.67
N GLU A 271 -4.13 27.63 19.97
CA GLU A 271 -4.69 26.72 20.96
C GLU A 271 -3.95 25.37 21.11
N SER A 272 -2.73 25.26 20.61
CA SER A 272 -1.93 24.03 20.70
C SER A 272 -1.12 23.97 22.01
N SER A 273 -0.86 22.76 22.50
CA SER A 273 -0.07 22.52 23.71
C SER A 273 1.39 22.16 23.39
N PHE A 274 2.32 22.62 24.23
CA PHE A 274 3.75 22.40 24.14
C PHE A 274 4.35 22.06 25.51
N GLU A 275 3.63 21.35 26.38
CA GLU A 275 4.11 21.00 27.70
C GLU A 275 5.33 20.06 27.61
N GLY A 276 6.44 20.43 28.25
CA GLY A 276 7.66 19.61 28.22
C GLY A 276 8.39 19.55 26.89
N THR A 277 7.99 20.33 25.88
CA THR A 277 8.64 20.37 24.55
C THR A 277 10.06 20.91 24.65
N ALA A 278 11.03 20.23 24.06
CA ALA A 278 12.41 20.70 23.92
C ALA A 278 12.59 21.43 22.56
N ARG A 279 13.07 22.69 22.59
CA ARG A 279 13.28 23.55 21.41
C ARG A 279 14.73 23.95 21.24
#